data_7ad95f80d900b5725e535a3adfcc55d7
#
_entry.id   7ad95f80d900b5725e535a3adfcc55d7
#
_cell.length_a   1.000
_cell.length_b   1.000
_cell.length_c   1.000
_cell.angle_alpha   90.00
_cell.angle_beta   90.00
_cell.angle_gamma   90.00
#
_symmetry.space_group_name_H-M   'P 1'
#
loop_
_entity.id
_entity.type
_entity.pdbx_description
1 polymer ?
#
loop_
_entity_poly.entity_id
_entity_poly.type
_entity_poly.pdbx_seq_one_letter_code
_entity_poly.pdbx_strand_id
1 'polypeptide(L)'
;MTPPHILITGGAGAIGGQLVGQFRQHHPEARITLVDLNAEALALARDQHGAHAETCDLTDIDALPGWWQSLIDRRGPVDVLVNCAGIMDIISITGTGWERGKRLLDINFTAPMRLMELALPTMVEARNGCVINVASMAGRVPIRGCSYYGGAKAGIGLASEIARLDLKKQGVNVITVYPGPIHSGLESHARSQVKKGPVSRYIPTGKPEVLAERIYRTFRKGGARVIYPDIYALAKQVANLNLTNRAMDFFSPQPNQ
;
A
#
# COMPACT_ATOMS: atom_id res chain seq x y z
N MET A 1 26.02 -3.07 15.02
CA MET A 1 24.57 -3.30 14.90
C MET A 1 24.32 -4.03 13.60
N THR A 2 23.47 -5.03 13.58
CA THR A 2 23.11 -5.74 12.35
C THR A 2 22.35 -4.77 11.41
N PRO A 3 22.64 -4.76 10.10
CA PRO A 3 21.89 -3.91 9.14
C PRO A 3 20.39 -4.22 9.19
N PRO A 4 19.52 -3.20 9.10
CA PRO A 4 18.08 -3.41 9.20
C PRO A 4 17.56 -4.27 8.05
N HIS A 5 16.58 -5.13 8.33
CA HIS A 5 15.88 -5.91 7.32
C HIS A 5 14.56 -5.22 6.93
N ILE A 6 14.46 -4.86 5.67
CA ILE A 6 13.31 -4.14 5.09
C ILE A 6 12.59 -5.07 4.13
N LEU A 7 11.34 -5.37 4.39
CA LEU A 7 10.49 -6.19 3.53
C LEU A 7 9.46 -5.30 2.83
N ILE A 8 9.38 -5.39 1.49
CA ILE A 8 8.49 -4.57 0.67
C ILE A 8 7.63 -5.49 -0.19
N THR A 9 6.34 -5.56 0.08
CA THR A 9 5.38 -6.24 -0.79
C THR A 9 4.98 -5.35 -1.97
N GLY A 10 4.71 -5.95 -3.14
CA GLY A 10 4.56 -5.18 -4.38
C GLY A 10 5.89 -4.53 -4.80
N GLY A 11 7.01 -5.20 -4.49
CA GLY A 11 8.36 -4.68 -4.69
C GLY A 11 8.74 -4.45 -6.15
N ALA A 12 8.09 -5.14 -7.08
CA ALA A 12 8.24 -4.93 -8.52
C ALA A 12 7.31 -3.82 -9.06
N GLY A 13 6.41 -3.29 -8.25
CA GLY A 13 5.47 -2.23 -8.62
C GLY A 13 6.09 -0.83 -8.63
N ALA A 14 5.38 0.14 -9.21
CA ALA A 14 5.86 1.51 -9.37
C ALA A 14 6.23 2.19 -8.04
N ILE A 15 5.42 2.02 -6.99
CA ILE A 15 5.70 2.64 -5.69
C ILE A 15 6.76 1.81 -4.94
N GLY A 16 6.62 0.47 -4.91
CA GLY A 16 7.55 -0.43 -4.24
C GLY A 16 8.98 -0.28 -4.77
N GLY A 17 9.17 -0.31 -6.08
CA GLY A 17 10.49 -0.15 -6.72
C GLY A 17 11.15 1.20 -6.38
N GLN A 18 10.39 2.30 -6.36
CA GLN A 18 10.93 3.61 -5.96
C GLN A 18 11.29 3.66 -4.47
N LEU A 19 10.53 2.98 -3.61
CA LEU A 19 10.85 2.88 -2.18
C LEU A 19 12.15 2.12 -1.95
N VAL A 20 12.39 1.05 -2.70
CA VAL A 20 13.68 0.33 -2.65
C VAL A 20 14.84 1.29 -2.91
N GLY A 21 14.75 2.10 -3.97
CA GLY A 21 15.75 3.10 -4.29
C GLY A 21 16.00 4.08 -3.15
N GLN A 22 14.93 4.58 -2.52
CA GLN A 22 15.05 5.47 -1.36
C GLN A 22 15.73 4.80 -0.17
N PHE A 23 15.34 3.57 0.18
CA PHE A 23 15.98 2.85 1.27
C PHE A 23 17.45 2.54 0.96
N ARG A 24 17.76 2.07 -0.26
CA ARG A 24 19.13 1.75 -0.66
C ARG A 24 20.06 2.97 -0.63
N GLN A 25 19.58 4.12 -1.11
CA GLN A 25 20.34 5.37 -1.11
C GLN A 25 20.76 5.81 0.30
N HIS A 26 19.92 5.62 1.29
CA HIS A 26 20.15 6.13 2.64
C HIS A 26 20.58 5.04 3.64
N HIS A 27 20.41 3.80 3.31
CA HIS A 27 20.78 2.62 4.09
C HIS A 27 21.44 1.59 3.15
N PRO A 28 22.66 1.87 2.64
CA PRO A 28 23.32 1.01 1.64
C PRO A 28 23.51 -0.43 2.14
N GLU A 29 23.72 -0.61 3.44
CA GLU A 29 23.91 -1.91 4.08
C GLU A 29 22.60 -2.63 4.44
N ALA A 30 21.42 -2.00 4.25
CA ALA A 30 20.15 -2.64 4.60
C ALA A 30 19.92 -3.93 3.82
N ARG A 31 19.45 -4.95 4.49
CA ARG A 31 18.94 -6.17 3.85
C ARG A 31 17.54 -5.89 3.34
N ILE A 32 17.35 -5.85 2.03
CA ILE A 32 16.05 -5.54 1.43
C ILE A 32 15.51 -6.81 0.78
N THR A 33 14.29 -7.19 1.15
CA THR A 33 13.55 -8.30 0.53
C THR A 33 12.32 -7.76 -0.19
N LEU A 34 12.25 -8.04 -1.47
CA LEU A 34 11.11 -7.70 -2.33
C LEU A 34 10.19 -8.90 -2.43
N VAL A 35 8.89 -8.66 -2.28
CA VAL A 35 7.85 -9.68 -2.41
C VAL A 35 6.89 -9.26 -3.52
N ASP A 36 6.68 -10.12 -4.49
CA ASP A 36 5.71 -9.91 -5.58
C ASP A 36 5.23 -11.25 -6.12
N LEU A 37 4.09 -11.25 -6.80
CA LEU A 37 3.59 -12.45 -7.51
C LEU A 37 4.26 -12.63 -8.88
N ASN A 38 4.66 -11.52 -9.53
CA ASN A 38 5.29 -11.54 -10.83
C ASN A 38 6.80 -11.81 -10.69
N ALA A 39 7.20 -13.07 -10.87
CA ALA A 39 8.57 -13.52 -10.69
C ALA A 39 9.57 -12.85 -11.67
N GLU A 40 9.16 -12.55 -12.90
CA GLU A 40 10.03 -11.90 -13.90
C GLU A 40 10.31 -10.44 -13.54
N ALA A 41 9.25 -9.68 -13.24
CA ALA A 41 9.39 -8.28 -12.80
C ALA A 41 10.16 -8.20 -11.48
N LEU A 42 9.96 -9.17 -10.59
CA LEU A 42 10.65 -9.26 -9.30
C LEU A 42 12.16 -9.54 -9.51
N ALA A 43 12.54 -10.41 -10.46
CA ALA A 43 13.94 -10.67 -10.78
C ALA A 43 14.64 -9.41 -11.31
N LEU A 44 13.98 -8.66 -12.19
CA LEU A 44 14.53 -7.38 -12.70
C LEU A 44 14.72 -6.36 -11.56
N ALA A 45 13.73 -6.21 -10.67
CA ALA A 45 13.83 -5.31 -9.53
C ALA A 45 14.92 -5.75 -8.55
N ARG A 46 15.07 -7.05 -8.30
CA ARG A 46 16.16 -7.64 -7.51
C ARG A 46 17.52 -7.22 -8.04
N ASP A 47 17.76 -7.44 -9.33
CA ASP A 47 19.06 -7.18 -9.97
C ASP A 47 19.37 -5.68 -10.04
N GLN A 48 18.35 -4.86 -10.31
CA GLN A 48 18.48 -3.40 -10.34
C GLN A 48 18.89 -2.81 -8.99
N HIS A 49 18.42 -3.37 -7.88
CA HIS A 49 18.56 -2.79 -6.54
C HIS A 49 19.49 -3.60 -5.62
N GLY A 50 20.04 -4.70 -6.04
CA GLY A 50 20.85 -5.59 -5.19
C GLY A 50 20.03 -6.09 -3.99
N ALA A 51 18.75 -6.43 -4.20
CA ALA A 51 17.83 -6.88 -3.17
C ALA A 51 17.69 -8.41 -3.18
N HIS A 52 16.98 -8.96 -2.20
CA HIS A 52 16.48 -10.33 -2.25
C HIS A 52 15.08 -10.35 -2.86
N ALA A 53 14.72 -11.45 -3.51
CA ALA A 53 13.42 -11.65 -4.15
C ALA A 53 12.73 -12.88 -3.56
N GLU A 54 11.46 -12.73 -3.22
CA GLU A 54 10.59 -13.80 -2.72
C GLU A 54 9.26 -13.76 -3.48
N THR A 55 9.01 -14.77 -4.32
CA THR A 55 7.69 -14.89 -4.98
C THR A 55 6.67 -15.41 -3.96
N CYS A 56 5.56 -14.69 -3.78
CA CYS A 56 4.50 -15.08 -2.87
C CYS A 56 3.14 -14.59 -3.36
N ASP A 57 2.15 -15.48 -3.37
CA ASP A 57 0.75 -15.10 -3.53
C ASP A 57 0.20 -14.66 -2.17
N LEU A 58 0.08 -13.35 -2.00
CA LEU A 58 -0.43 -12.77 -0.75
C LEU A 58 -1.94 -13.00 -0.57
N THR A 59 -2.67 -13.55 -1.54
CA THR A 59 -4.08 -13.91 -1.39
C THR A 59 -4.26 -15.29 -0.74
N ASP A 60 -3.23 -16.11 -0.69
CA ASP A 60 -3.21 -17.36 0.08
C ASP A 60 -2.88 -17.05 1.55
N ILE A 61 -3.90 -16.54 2.26
CA ILE A 61 -3.77 -16.05 3.64
C ILE A 61 -3.30 -17.15 4.61
N ASP A 62 -3.76 -18.37 4.39
CA ASP A 62 -3.45 -19.52 5.25
C ASP A 62 -1.99 -19.98 5.09
N ALA A 63 -1.39 -19.79 3.92
CA ALA A 63 0.03 -20.08 3.69
C ALA A 63 0.98 -19.02 4.25
N LEU A 64 0.53 -17.80 4.52
CA LEU A 64 1.40 -16.69 4.94
C LEU A 64 2.20 -17.00 6.21
N PRO A 65 1.69 -17.64 7.28
CA PRO A 65 2.50 -17.92 8.47
C PRO A 65 3.71 -18.83 8.19
N GLY A 66 3.51 -19.91 7.43
CA GLY A 66 4.58 -20.82 7.05
C GLY A 66 5.62 -20.16 6.14
N TRP A 67 5.15 -19.38 5.17
CA TRP A 67 6.01 -18.58 4.31
C TRP A 67 6.83 -17.55 5.11
N TRP A 68 6.19 -16.83 6.03
CA TRP A 68 6.83 -15.83 6.89
C TRP A 68 7.92 -16.49 7.78
N GLN A 69 7.60 -17.61 8.44
CA GLN A 69 8.56 -18.31 9.26
C GLN A 69 9.79 -18.73 8.45
N SER A 70 9.58 -19.33 7.28
CA SER A 70 10.66 -19.71 6.36
C SER A 70 11.50 -18.51 5.91
N LEU A 71 10.87 -17.35 5.70
CA LEU A 71 11.56 -16.11 5.34
C LEU A 71 12.50 -15.65 6.47
N ILE A 72 11.99 -15.54 7.69
CA ILE A 72 12.79 -15.04 8.82
C ILE A 72 13.87 -16.03 9.25
N ASP A 73 13.66 -17.34 9.09
CA ASP A 73 14.71 -18.36 9.34
C ASP A 73 15.91 -18.18 8.40
N ARG A 74 15.66 -17.82 7.14
CA ARG A 74 16.72 -17.58 6.15
C ARG A 74 17.35 -16.20 6.23
N ARG A 75 16.59 -15.19 6.63
CA ARG A 75 16.99 -13.78 6.48
C ARG A 75 16.97 -12.97 7.77
N GLY A 76 16.51 -13.56 8.87
CA GLY A 76 16.34 -12.89 10.15
C GLY A 76 15.09 -12.00 10.22
N PRO A 77 14.81 -11.46 11.42
CA PRO A 77 13.61 -10.67 11.69
C PRO A 77 13.51 -9.43 10.78
N VAL A 78 12.28 -9.01 10.53
CA VAL A 78 11.96 -7.82 9.73
C VAL A 78 11.85 -6.61 10.64
N ASP A 79 12.67 -5.59 10.37
CA ASP A 79 12.66 -4.32 11.12
C ASP A 79 11.70 -3.29 10.50
N VAL A 80 11.52 -3.35 9.17
CA VAL A 80 10.60 -2.47 8.45
C VAL A 80 9.74 -3.30 7.50
N LEU A 81 8.43 -3.29 7.71
CA LEU A 81 7.45 -3.92 6.85
C LEU A 81 6.73 -2.86 6.01
N VAL A 82 6.82 -2.96 4.68
CA VAL A 82 6.10 -2.09 3.75
C VAL A 82 5.03 -2.88 3.01
N ASN A 83 3.79 -2.75 3.41
CA ASN A 83 2.63 -3.30 2.73
C ASN A 83 2.23 -2.38 1.57
N CYS A 84 2.80 -2.63 0.38
CA CYS A 84 2.59 -1.83 -0.83
C CYS A 84 1.92 -2.63 -1.96
N ALA A 85 1.85 -3.95 -1.87
CA ALA A 85 1.09 -4.78 -2.81
C ALA A 85 -0.39 -4.37 -2.83
N GLY A 86 -0.99 -4.43 -4.00
CA GLY A 86 -2.42 -4.14 -4.14
C GLY A 86 -2.88 -4.29 -5.58
N ILE A 87 -4.16 -4.57 -5.74
CA ILE A 87 -4.88 -4.61 -7.01
C ILE A 87 -6.10 -3.71 -6.93
N MET A 88 -6.56 -3.21 -8.07
CA MET A 88 -7.70 -2.31 -8.14
C MET A 88 -8.55 -2.65 -9.36
N ASP A 89 -9.86 -2.69 -9.16
CA ASP A 89 -10.87 -2.72 -10.22
C ASP A 89 -11.88 -1.60 -9.99
N ILE A 90 -12.40 -1.03 -11.09
CA ILE A 90 -13.48 -0.06 -11.08
C ILE A 90 -14.69 -0.71 -11.77
N ILE A 91 -15.43 -1.50 -11.01
CA ILE A 91 -16.59 -2.28 -11.47
C ILE A 91 -17.72 -2.05 -10.46
N SER A 92 -18.97 -1.95 -10.94
CA SER A 92 -20.11 -1.80 -10.03
C SER A 92 -20.17 -2.96 -9.02
N ILE A 93 -20.76 -2.73 -7.86
CA ILE A 93 -20.87 -3.78 -6.83
C ILE A 93 -21.64 -5.00 -7.35
N THR A 94 -22.63 -4.77 -8.21
CA THR A 94 -23.41 -5.85 -8.83
C THR A 94 -22.65 -6.59 -9.92
N GLY A 95 -21.65 -5.95 -10.56
CA GLY A 95 -20.84 -6.55 -11.62
C GLY A 95 -19.55 -7.21 -11.13
N THR A 96 -19.11 -6.93 -9.90
CA THR A 96 -17.81 -7.43 -9.39
C THR A 96 -17.85 -8.95 -9.13
N GLY A 97 -18.95 -9.46 -8.55
CA GLY A 97 -19.02 -10.84 -8.10
C GLY A 97 -18.18 -11.12 -6.84
N TRP A 98 -18.51 -12.21 -6.12
CA TRP A 98 -17.89 -12.50 -4.82
C TRP A 98 -16.41 -12.86 -4.93
N GLU A 99 -16.02 -13.74 -5.85
CA GLU A 99 -14.63 -14.22 -5.96
C GLU A 99 -13.63 -13.07 -6.26
N ARG A 100 -14.00 -12.19 -7.19
CA ARG A 100 -13.20 -11.01 -7.50
C ARG A 100 -13.18 -10.03 -6.32
N GLY A 101 -14.33 -9.81 -5.68
CA GLY A 101 -14.46 -8.96 -4.51
C GLY A 101 -13.62 -9.47 -3.34
N LYS A 102 -13.66 -10.78 -3.06
CA LYS A 102 -12.84 -11.44 -2.05
C LYS A 102 -11.36 -11.24 -2.32
N ARG A 103 -10.90 -11.47 -3.56
CA ARG A 103 -9.50 -11.25 -3.94
C ARG A 103 -9.06 -9.79 -3.71
N LEU A 104 -9.93 -8.82 -4.01
CA LEU A 104 -9.67 -7.41 -3.71
C LEU A 104 -9.54 -7.14 -2.20
N LEU A 105 -10.35 -7.79 -1.37
CA LEU A 105 -10.23 -7.70 0.09
C LEU A 105 -8.97 -8.38 0.59
N ASP A 106 -8.66 -9.57 0.12
CA ASP A 106 -7.52 -10.36 0.57
C ASP A 106 -6.21 -9.60 0.35
N ILE A 107 -5.93 -9.15 -0.86
CA ILE A 107 -4.67 -8.48 -1.17
C ILE A 107 -4.54 -7.07 -0.58
N ASN A 108 -5.66 -6.30 -0.49
CA ASN A 108 -5.61 -4.91 -0.06
C ASN A 108 -5.86 -4.70 1.44
N PHE A 109 -6.36 -5.72 2.15
CA PHE A 109 -6.69 -5.61 3.57
C PHE A 109 -6.22 -6.82 4.37
N THR A 110 -6.69 -8.05 4.04
CA THR A 110 -6.44 -9.24 4.87
C THR A 110 -4.95 -9.59 4.93
N ALA A 111 -4.26 -9.63 3.79
CA ALA A 111 -2.83 -9.91 3.73
C ALA A 111 -1.98 -8.88 4.46
N PRO A 112 -2.15 -7.55 4.28
CA PRO A 112 -1.47 -6.53 5.08
C PRO A 112 -1.70 -6.70 6.59
N MET A 113 -2.92 -7.00 7.03
CA MET A 113 -3.22 -7.24 8.44
C MET A 113 -2.50 -8.50 8.96
N ARG A 114 -2.51 -9.58 8.17
CA ARG A 114 -1.82 -10.82 8.53
C ARG A 114 -0.30 -10.63 8.62
N LEU A 115 0.29 -9.92 7.67
CA LEU A 115 1.73 -9.63 7.70
C LEU A 115 2.11 -8.72 8.88
N MET A 116 1.25 -7.76 9.25
CA MET A 116 1.45 -6.97 10.46
C MET A 116 1.45 -7.85 11.71
N GLU A 117 0.45 -8.73 11.84
CA GLU A 117 0.34 -9.63 12.98
C GLU A 117 1.58 -10.54 13.11
N LEU A 118 2.15 -10.99 12.00
CA LEU A 118 3.35 -11.82 11.98
C LEU A 118 4.64 -11.01 12.29
N ALA A 119 4.71 -9.74 11.88
CA ALA A 119 5.90 -8.91 12.08
C ALA A 119 5.98 -8.25 13.46
N LEU A 120 4.84 -7.88 14.02
CA LEU A 120 4.77 -7.05 15.23
C LEU A 120 5.40 -7.68 16.49
N PRO A 121 5.29 -9.00 16.78
CA PRO A 121 5.87 -9.57 17.98
C PRO A 121 7.36 -9.28 18.12
N THR A 122 8.16 -9.51 17.08
CA THR A 122 9.61 -9.27 17.11
C THR A 122 9.96 -7.79 17.18
N MET A 123 9.18 -6.92 16.50
CA MET A 123 9.35 -5.47 16.56
C MET A 123 9.08 -4.92 17.97
N VAL A 124 8.03 -5.43 18.65
CA VAL A 124 7.65 -5.05 20.01
C VAL A 124 8.69 -5.51 21.01
N GLU A 125 9.16 -6.76 20.91
CA GLU A 125 10.23 -7.30 21.76
C GLU A 125 11.51 -6.47 21.63
N ALA A 126 11.91 -6.15 20.40
CA ALA A 126 13.07 -5.29 20.13
C ALA A 126 12.86 -3.82 20.53
N ARG A 127 11.62 -3.40 20.83
CA ARG A 127 11.19 -2.01 21.02
C ARG A 127 11.65 -1.09 19.87
N ASN A 128 11.72 -1.66 18.67
CA ASN A 128 12.19 -1.00 17.47
C ASN A 128 11.52 -1.65 16.26
N GLY A 129 10.85 -0.86 15.44
CA GLY A 129 10.22 -1.35 14.22
C GLY A 129 9.38 -0.29 13.52
N CYS A 130 9.09 -0.54 12.26
CA CYS A 130 8.18 0.32 11.50
C CYS A 130 7.33 -0.49 10.54
N VAL A 131 6.03 -0.21 10.55
CA VAL A 131 5.11 -0.71 9.54
C VAL A 131 4.64 0.47 8.66
N ILE A 132 4.70 0.31 7.34
CA ILE A 132 4.24 1.30 6.36
C ILE A 132 3.13 0.65 5.54
N ASN A 133 1.90 1.09 5.73
CA ASN A 133 0.75 0.57 4.99
C ASN A 133 0.29 1.54 3.90
N VAL A 134 0.31 1.08 2.64
CA VAL A 134 -0.19 1.86 1.51
C VAL A 134 -1.69 1.63 1.37
N ALA A 135 -2.46 2.54 1.98
CA ALA A 135 -3.91 2.68 1.82
C ALA A 135 -4.26 3.37 0.48
N SER A 136 -5.23 4.23 0.43
CA SER A 136 -5.60 5.04 -0.74
C SER A 136 -6.54 6.17 -0.34
N MET A 137 -6.59 7.24 -1.14
CA MET A 137 -7.65 8.24 -1.07
C MET A 137 -9.03 7.64 -1.41
N ALA A 138 -9.09 6.56 -2.19
CA ALA A 138 -10.33 5.80 -2.43
C ALA A 138 -10.91 5.16 -1.15
N GLY A 139 -10.12 5.01 -0.10
CA GLY A 139 -10.60 4.62 1.23
C GLY A 139 -11.10 5.80 2.08
N ARG A 140 -11.00 7.04 1.59
CA ARG A 140 -11.41 8.26 2.29
C ARG A 140 -12.56 8.99 1.61
N VAL A 141 -12.76 8.73 0.32
CA VAL A 141 -13.81 9.35 -0.51
C VAL A 141 -14.53 8.25 -1.27
N PRO A 142 -15.86 8.25 -1.32
CA PRO A 142 -16.60 7.27 -2.10
C PRO A 142 -16.34 7.46 -3.60
N ILE A 143 -15.88 6.41 -4.26
CA ILE A 143 -15.65 6.38 -5.70
C ILE A 143 -16.53 5.30 -6.30
N ARG A 144 -17.32 5.66 -7.31
CA ARG A 144 -18.21 4.72 -7.99
C ARG A 144 -17.40 3.57 -8.60
N GLY A 145 -17.90 2.33 -8.44
CA GLY A 145 -17.21 1.13 -8.91
C GLY A 145 -16.07 0.64 -8.03
N CYS A 146 -15.76 1.32 -6.92
CA CYS A 146 -14.66 0.96 -6.02
C CYS A 146 -15.13 0.37 -4.68
N SER A 147 -16.31 -0.28 -4.61
CA SER A 147 -16.87 -0.75 -3.33
C SER A 147 -15.92 -1.67 -2.56
N TYR A 148 -15.43 -2.72 -3.19
CA TYR A 148 -14.48 -3.66 -2.56
C TYR A 148 -13.11 -3.02 -2.33
N TYR A 149 -12.56 -2.36 -3.34
CA TYR A 149 -11.26 -1.69 -3.23
C TYR A 149 -11.27 -0.56 -2.20
N GLY A 150 -12.26 0.35 -2.32
CA GLY A 150 -12.41 1.47 -1.38
C GLY A 150 -12.65 0.99 0.05
N GLY A 151 -13.51 -0.02 0.23
CA GLY A 151 -13.75 -0.65 1.54
C GLY A 151 -12.48 -1.26 2.14
N ALA A 152 -11.71 -2.03 1.36
CA ALA A 152 -10.42 -2.59 1.78
C ALA A 152 -9.42 -1.49 2.18
N LYS A 153 -9.28 -0.44 1.35
CA LYS A 153 -8.36 0.67 1.60
C LYS A 153 -8.81 1.57 2.76
N ALA A 154 -10.11 1.68 3.02
CA ALA A 154 -10.64 2.31 4.23
C ALA A 154 -10.30 1.48 5.48
N GLY A 155 -10.52 0.17 5.40
CA GLY A 155 -10.21 -0.77 6.48
C GLY A 155 -8.74 -0.72 6.89
N ILE A 156 -7.81 -0.92 5.95
CA ILE A 156 -6.38 -0.90 6.27
C ILE A 156 -5.92 0.49 6.72
N GLY A 157 -6.50 1.57 6.17
CA GLY A 157 -6.21 2.91 6.59
C GLY A 157 -6.55 3.16 8.06
N LEU A 158 -7.77 2.81 8.49
CA LEU A 158 -8.22 2.97 9.87
C LEU A 158 -7.49 2.02 10.81
N ALA A 159 -7.34 0.74 10.44
CA ALA A 159 -6.60 -0.24 11.23
C ALA A 159 -5.16 0.20 11.51
N SER A 160 -4.49 0.78 10.50
CA SER A 160 -3.13 1.32 10.66
C SER A 160 -3.07 2.50 11.63
N GLU A 161 -4.05 3.40 11.58
CA GLU A 161 -4.12 4.55 12.49
C GLU A 161 -4.37 4.10 13.94
N ILE A 162 -5.21 3.07 14.15
CA ILE A 162 -5.45 2.46 15.47
C ILE A 162 -4.19 1.75 15.96
N ALA A 163 -3.59 0.89 15.13
CA ALA A 163 -2.35 0.17 15.47
C ALA A 163 -1.23 1.13 15.89
N ARG A 164 -1.13 2.32 15.26
CA ARG A 164 -0.18 3.35 15.67
C ARG A 164 -0.41 3.81 17.11
N LEU A 165 -1.67 3.96 17.53
CA LEU A 165 -1.99 4.37 18.90
C LEU A 165 -1.58 3.29 19.90
N ASP A 166 -1.87 2.03 19.58
CA ASP A 166 -1.56 0.87 20.42
C ASP A 166 -0.05 0.66 20.58
N LEU A 167 0.72 0.84 19.49
CA LEU A 167 2.13 0.48 19.41
C LEU A 167 3.10 1.61 19.77
N LYS A 168 2.64 2.86 19.82
CA LYS A 168 3.49 4.04 20.05
C LYS A 168 4.36 3.92 21.29
N LYS A 169 3.83 3.39 22.40
CA LYS A 169 4.56 3.22 23.65
C LYS A 169 5.44 1.96 23.65
N GLN A 170 5.30 1.10 22.66
CA GLN A 170 6.04 -0.16 22.51
C GLN A 170 7.25 -0.02 21.59
N GLY A 171 7.58 1.20 21.13
CA GLY A 171 8.75 1.46 20.29
C GLY A 171 8.53 1.15 18.79
N VAL A 172 7.30 0.83 18.38
CA VAL A 172 6.98 0.53 16.98
C VAL A 172 6.21 1.67 16.36
N ASN A 173 6.64 2.15 15.19
CA ASN A 173 5.95 3.18 14.43
C ASN A 173 5.06 2.55 13.33
N VAL A 174 3.89 3.13 13.12
CA VAL A 174 3.02 2.76 11.99
C VAL A 174 2.75 4.00 11.15
N ILE A 175 3.03 3.91 9.85
CA ILE A 175 2.83 4.99 8.88
C ILE A 175 1.71 4.57 7.92
N THR A 176 0.69 5.40 7.82
CA THR A 176 -0.40 5.20 6.87
C THR A 176 -0.21 6.13 5.67
N VAL A 177 -0.14 5.55 4.47
CA VAL A 177 0.03 6.29 3.22
C VAL A 177 -1.30 6.33 2.49
N TYR A 178 -1.77 7.52 2.11
CA TYR A 178 -2.99 7.75 1.35
C TYR A 178 -2.67 8.37 -0.01
N PRO A 179 -2.24 7.58 -1.00
CA PRO A 179 -2.05 8.11 -2.34
C PRO A 179 -3.39 8.39 -3.01
N GLY A 180 -3.44 9.49 -3.76
CA GLY A 180 -4.37 9.64 -4.88
C GLY A 180 -3.90 8.79 -6.07
N PRO A 181 -4.38 9.08 -7.29
CA PRO A 181 -3.84 8.45 -8.49
C PRO A 181 -2.32 8.67 -8.61
N ILE A 182 -1.57 7.59 -8.84
CA ILE A 182 -0.12 7.60 -9.04
C ILE A 182 0.20 6.92 -10.36
N HIS A 183 1.07 7.50 -11.17
CA HIS A 183 1.50 6.90 -12.43
C HIS A 183 2.02 5.48 -12.22
N SER A 184 1.25 4.49 -12.67
CA SER A 184 1.52 3.06 -12.45
C SER A 184 0.70 2.19 -13.39
N GLY A 185 1.06 0.91 -13.51
CA GLY A 185 0.24 -0.07 -14.22
C GLY A 185 -1.14 -0.24 -13.60
N LEU A 186 -1.23 -0.20 -12.26
CA LEU A 186 -2.49 -0.27 -11.51
C LEU A 186 -3.43 0.88 -11.89
N GLU A 187 -2.92 2.09 -11.96
CA GLU A 187 -3.70 3.28 -12.32
C GLU A 187 -4.12 3.25 -13.80
N SER A 188 -3.23 2.83 -14.69
CA SER A 188 -3.52 2.65 -16.12
C SER A 188 -4.61 1.60 -16.34
N HIS A 189 -4.56 0.47 -15.61
CA HIS A 189 -5.61 -0.55 -15.63
C HIS A 189 -6.95 0.01 -15.13
N ALA A 190 -6.96 0.71 -14.00
CA ALA A 190 -8.16 1.34 -13.46
C ALA A 190 -8.78 2.34 -14.44
N ARG A 191 -7.97 3.18 -15.10
CA ARG A 191 -8.45 4.12 -16.13
C ARG A 191 -9.06 3.44 -17.35
N SER A 192 -8.59 2.26 -17.73
CA SER A 192 -9.15 1.50 -18.85
C SER A 192 -10.57 1.00 -18.58
N GLN A 193 -10.95 0.88 -17.32
CA GLN A 193 -12.26 0.38 -16.89
C GLN A 193 -13.35 1.47 -16.81
N VAL A 194 -13.01 2.73 -17.04
CA VAL A 194 -13.96 3.84 -16.94
C VAL A 194 -14.16 4.54 -18.28
N LYS A 195 -15.37 5.06 -18.49
CA LYS A 195 -15.69 5.90 -19.65
C LYS A 195 -14.87 7.19 -19.59
N LYS A 196 -14.20 7.52 -20.70
CA LYS A 196 -13.46 8.77 -20.82
C LYS A 196 -14.45 9.94 -20.81
N GLY A 197 -14.45 10.71 -19.74
CA GLY A 197 -15.25 11.93 -19.60
C GLY A 197 -14.35 13.17 -19.52
N PRO A 198 -14.90 14.39 -19.72
CA PRO A 198 -14.11 15.62 -19.68
C PRO A 198 -13.39 15.82 -18.33
N VAL A 199 -13.98 15.34 -17.23
CA VAL A 199 -13.41 15.48 -15.88
C VAL A 199 -12.26 14.52 -15.64
N SER A 200 -12.25 13.33 -16.26
CA SER A 200 -11.17 12.33 -16.06
C SER A 200 -9.79 12.83 -16.52
N ARG A 201 -9.74 13.82 -17.40
CA ARG A 201 -8.50 14.47 -17.89
C ARG A 201 -7.83 15.36 -16.83
N TYR A 202 -8.59 15.87 -15.87
CA TYR A 202 -8.13 16.86 -14.90
C TYR A 202 -7.86 16.26 -13.52
N ILE A 203 -7.93 14.91 -13.37
CA ILE A 203 -7.61 14.26 -12.10
C ILE A 203 -6.09 14.31 -11.90
N PRO A 204 -5.59 15.05 -10.89
CA PRO A 204 -4.16 15.15 -10.65
C PRO A 204 -3.55 13.80 -10.32
N THR A 205 -2.55 13.41 -11.11
CA THR A 205 -1.83 12.14 -10.94
C THR A 205 -0.43 12.44 -10.41
N GLY A 206 -0.04 11.78 -9.33
CA GLY A 206 1.26 11.95 -8.70
C GLY A 206 2.34 11.06 -9.33
N LYS A 207 3.59 11.41 -9.05
CA LYS A 207 4.77 10.66 -9.47
C LYS A 207 5.17 9.67 -8.37
N PRO A 208 5.44 8.39 -8.69
CA PRO A 208 5.83 7.39 -7.69
C PRO A 208 7.13 7.75 -6.96
N GLU A 209 8.09 8.42 -7.62
CA GLU A 209 9.36 8.86 -7.04
C GLU A 209 9.13 9.87 -5.91
N VAL A 210 8.24 10.86 -6.14
CA VAL A 210 7.89 11.88 -5.15
C VAL A 210 7.15 11.28 -3.97
N LEU A 211 6.26 10.31 -4.23
CA LEU A 211 5.58 9.59 -3.16
C LEU A 211 6.58 8.80 -2.31
N ALA A 212 7.48 8.05 -2.94
CA ALA A 212 8.51 7.27 -2.26
C ALA A 212 9.42 8.15 -1.38
N GLU A 213 9.87 9.30 -1.90
CA GLU A 213 10.64 10.28 -1.13
C GLU A 213 9.87 10.78 0.10
N ARG A 214 8.57 11.09 -0.05
CA ARG A 214 7.72 11.53 1.06
C ARG A 214 7.51 10.45 2.11
N ILE A 215 7.31 9.20 1.68
CA ILE A 215 7.20 8.05 2.59
C ILE A 215 8.50 7.90 3.37
N TYR A 216 9.65 7.89 2.69
CA TYR A 216 10.95 7.75 3.33
C TYR A 216 11.24 8.92 4.30
N ARG A 217 10.95 10.16 3.92
CA ARG A 217 11.08 11.33 4.81
C ARG A 217 10.21 11.21 6.06
N THR A 218 8.99 10.70 5.91
CA THR A 218 8.07 10.46 7.03
C THR A 218 8.59 9.35 7.93
N PHE A 219 9.11 8.27 7.36
CA PHE A 219 9.78 7.18 8.08
C PHE A 219 10.94 7.72 8.94
N ARG A 220 11.85 8.46 8.36
CA ARG A 220 12.99 9.06 9.08
C ARG A 220 12.59 9.95 10.26
N LYS A 221 11.47 10.66 10.14
CA LYS A 221 10.97 11.59 11.16
C LYS A 221 10.06 10.93 12.20
N GLY A 222 9.81 9.63 12.11
CA GLY A 222 8.83 8.95 12.97
C GLY A 222 7.40 9.48 12.78
N GLY A 223 7.10 10.00 11.58
CA GLY A 223 5.79 10.54 11.25
C GLY A 223 4.69 9.48 11.20
N ALA A 224 3.44 9.92 11.06
CA ALA A 224 2.26 9.05 11.11
C ALA A 224 1.59 8.83 9.76
N ARG A 225 1.67 9.82 8.87
CA ARG A 225 0.80 9.85 7.69
C ARG A 225 1.45 10.55 6.51
N VAL A 226 1.18 10.01 5.31
CA VAL A 226 1.52 10.63 4.03
C VAL A 226 0.26 10.74 3.19
N ILE A 227 -0.02 11.92 2.65
CA ILE A 227 -1.08 12.15 1.65
C ILE A 227 -0.38 12.77 0.43
N TYR A 228 -0.63 12.21 -0.76
CA TYR A 228 -0.04 12.73 -1.99
C TYR A 228 -0.86 12.31 -3.22
N PRO A 229 -1.08 13.18 -4.22
CA PRO A 229 -0.74 14.62 -4.28
C PRO A 229 -1.42 15.49 -3.21
N ASP A 230 -0.84 16.66 -2.92
CA ASP A 230 -1.25 17.53 -1.79
C ASP A 230 -2.70 18.03 -1.91
N ILE A 231 -3.22 18.17 -3.11
CA ILE A 231 -4.61 18.58 -3.35
C ILE A 231 -5.62 17.67 -2.65
N TYR A 232 -5.27 16.38 -2.47
CA TYR A 232 -6.13 15.41 -1.79
C TYR A 232 -6.14 15.58 -0.26
N ALA A 233 -5.17 16.29 0.30
CA ALA A 233 -5.18 16.63 1.73
C ALA A 233 -6.32 17.61 2.06
N LEU A 234 -6.63 18.53 1.15
CA LEU A 234 -7.78 19.44 1.25
C LEU A 234 -9.11 18.69 1.09
N ALA A 235 -9.19 17.71 0.19
CA ALA A 235 -10.39 16.92 -0.03
C ALA A 235 -10.86 16.18 1.24
N LYS A 236 -9.94 15.82 2.13
CA LYS A 236 -10.26 15.20 3.42
C LYS A 236 -11.10 16.14 4.33
N GLN A 237 -10.84 17.43 4.31
CA GLN A 237 -11.55 18.41 5.16
C GLN A 237 -12.96 18.70 4.60
N VAL A 238 -13.14 18.56 3.30
CA VAL A 238 -14.38 18.84 2.59
C VAL A 238 -15.30 17.61 2.51
N ALA A 239 -14.77 16.40 2.59
CA ALA A 239 -15.54 15.14 2.43
C ALA A 239 -16.63 14.93 3.50
N ASN A 240 -16.60 15.67 4.59
CA ASN A 240 -17.62 15.60 5.65
C ASN A 240 -18.83 16.55 5.42
N LEU A 241 -18.85 17.30 4.33
CA LEU A 241 -19.96 18.18 4.02
C LEU A 241 -20.96 17.47 3.09
N ASN A 242 -22.27 17.57 3.37
CA ASN A 242 -23.34 17.01 2.53
C ASN A 242 -23.26 17.46 1.05
N LEU A 243 -22.56 18.55 0.77
CA LEU A 243 -22.30 19.04 -0.59
C LEU A 243 -21.36 18.11 -1.38
N THR A 244 -20.43 17.41 -0.70
CA THR A 244 -19.46 16.51 -1.36
C THR A 244 -20.13 15.27 -1.93
N ASN A 245 -21.15 14.73 -1.30
CA ASN A 245 -21.86 13.56 -1.81
C ASN A 245 -22.51 13.86 -3.17
N ARG A 246 -23.16 15.02 -3.31
CA ARG A 246 -23.74 15.45 -4.60
C ARG A 246 -22.67 15.72 -5.68
N ALA A 247 -21.55 16.34 -5.29
CA ALA A 247 -20.43 16.54 -6.19
C ALA A 247 -19.80 15.20 -6.61
N MET A 248 -19.64 14.24 -5.68
CA MET A 248 -19.11 12.92 -5.99
C MET A 248 -20.06 12.12 -6.90
N ASP A 249 -21.37 12.24 -6.75
CA ASP A 249 -22.33 11.63 -7.69
C ASP A 249 -22.18 12.15 -9.12
N PHE A 250 -21.85 13.43 -9.25
CA PHE A 250 -21.67 14.06 -10.56
C PHE A 250 -20.27 13.81 -11.17
N PHE A 251 -19.22 13.86 -10.32
CA PHE A 251 -17.81 13.79 -10.76
C PHE A 251 -17.21 12.38 -10.71
N SER A 252 -17.87 11.40 -10.06
CA SER A 252 -17.36 10.03 -10.02
C SER A 252 -17.36 9.42 -11.43
N PRO A 253 -16.26 8.73 -11.79
CA PRO A 253 -16.18 8.06 -13.08
C PRO A 253 -17.31 7.04 -13.24
N GLN A 254 -17.79 6.88 -14.47
CA GLN A 254 -18.78 5.86 -14.83
C GLN A 254 -18.02 4.58 -15.20
N PRO A 255 -18.25 3.43 -14.52
CA PRO A 255 -17.73 2.15 -14.96
C PRO A 255 -18.26 1.82 -16.38
N ASN A 256 -17.49 1.04 -17.13
CA ASN A 256 -17.91 0.57 -18.46
C ASN A 256 -19.04 -0.48 -18.36
N GLN A 257 -19.30 -1.04 -17.17
CA GLN A 257 -20.36 -2.02 -16.88
C GLN A 257 -21.09 -1.65 -15.58
#